data_645888d9681edba927a2e5aed83f2690
#
_entry.id   645888d9681edba927a2e5aed83f2690
#
_cell.length_a   1.000
_cell.length_b   1.000
_cell.length_c   1.000
_cell.angle_alpha   90.00
_cell.angle_beta   90.00
_cell.angle_gamma   90.00
#
_symmetry.space_group_name_H-M   'P 1'
#
loop_
_entity.id
_entity.type
_entity.pdbx_description
1 polymer ?
#
loop_
_entity_poly.entity_id
_entity_poly.type
_entity_poly.pdbx_seq_one_letter_code
_entity_poly.pdbx_strand_id
1 'polypeptide(L)'
;MRAAPKRVYAIIADYHNGHPRILPKQFTSLAVEQGGIGGGTVIRFTMRIFGRRFAFRAMVTEPEPGRVVVEKNVGDNPSTTTFTVDPGSAPEEAIVVIATELPRKPGVLGAVEQFLTTRTLHSIYARELRLLEAVARQPPLS
;
A
#
# COMPACT_ATOMS: atom_id res chain seq x y z
N MET A 1 -15.84 0.28 -3.43
CA MET A 1 -15.34 -1.10 -3.58
C MET A 1 -16.38 -2.06 -3.03
N ARG A 2 -16.70 -3.07 -3.78
CA ARG A 2 -17.75 -4.06 -3.42
C ARG A 2 -17.18 -5.20 -2.59
N ALA A 3 -16.85 -4.91 -1.36
CA ALA A 3 -16.40 -5.90 -0.39
C ALA A 3 -16.56 -5.34 1.02
N ALA A 4 -16.75 -6.23 2.00
CA ALA A 4 -16.93 -5.81 3.39
C ALA A 4 -15.64 -5.15 3.91
N PRO A 5 -15.73 -4.04 4.66
CA PRO A 5 -14.55 -3.34 5.17
C PRO A 5 -13.61 -4.24 5.97
N LYS A 6 -14.14 -5.11 6.79
CA LYS A 6 -13.35 -6.03 7.61
C LYS A 6 -12.48 -6.96 6.75
N ARG A 7 -13.05 -7.47 5.66
CA ARG A 7 -12.31 -8.35 4.73
C ARG A 7 -11.24 -7.58 3.98
N VAL A 8 -11.57 -6.39 3.50
CA VAL A 8 -10.63 -5.52 2.78
C VAL A 8 -9.44 -5.18 3.69
N TYR A 9 -9.71 -4.78 4.91
CA TYR A 9 -8.67 -4.48 5.88
C TYR A 9 -7.78 -5.69 6.17
N ALA A 10 -8.37 -6.87 6.36
CA ALA A 10 -7.61 -8.09 6.63
C ALA A 10 -6.62 -8.42 5.50
N ILE A 11 -7.01 -8.19 4.24
CA ILE A 11 -6.13 -8.41 3.09
C ILE A 11 -4.95 -7.43 3.11
N ILE A 12 -5.21 -6.16 3.37
CA ILE A 12 -4.16 -5.13 3.43
C ILE A 12 -3.17 -5.42 4.55
N ALA A 13 -3.66 -5.82 5.71
CA ALA A 13 -2.84 -6.03 6.90
C ALA A 13 -2.07 -7.36 6.92
N ASP A 14 -2.44 -8.30 6.07
CA ASP A 14 -1.78 -9.61 5.98
C ASP A 14 -0.67 -9.59 4.94
N TYR A 15 0.55 -9.38 5.37
CA TYR A 15 1.72 -9.28 4.50
C TYR A 15 2.27 -10.64 4.05
N HIS A 16 1.73 -11.74 4.56
CA HIS A 16 2.09 -13.08 4.10
C HIS A 16 1.21 -13.54 2.94
N ASN A 17 -0.12 -13.45 3.11
CA ASN A 17 -1.06 -14.08 2.19
C ASN A 17 -2.06 -13.11 1.52
N GLY A 18 -2.16 -11.88 1.99
CA GLY A 18 -3.09 -10.87 1.47
C GLY A 18 -2.41 -9.79 0.65
N HIS A 19 -1.63 -8.95 1.32
CA HIS A 19 -0.99 -7.78 0.71
C HIS A 19 -0.18 -8.11 -0.56
N PRO A 20 0.62 -9.19 -0.61
CA PRO A 20 1.36 -9.52 -1.83
C PRO A 20 0.49 -9.75 -3.06
N ARG A 21 -0.76 -10.15 -2.87
CA ARG A 21 -1.70 -10.42 -3.96
C ARG A 21 -2.28 -9.15 -4.58
N ILE A 22 -2.14 -8.01 -3.94
CA ILE A 22 -2.68 -6.74 -4.42
C ILE A 22 -1.60 -5.81 -5.01
N LEU A 23 -0.34 -6.19 -4.95
CA LEU A 23 0.75 -5.37 -5.44
C LEU A 23 0.84 -5.40 -6.96
N PRO A 24 0.84 -4.22 -7.63
CA PRO A 24 1.12 -4.13 -9.05
C PRO A 24 2.53 -4.62 -9.40
N LYS A 25 2.77 -4.88 -10.67
CA LYS A 25 4.04 -5.44 -11.19
C LYS A 25 5.29 -4.61 -10.87
N GLN A 26 5.12 -3.31 -10.56
CA GLN A 26 6.22 -2.43 -10.20
C GLN A 26 6.86 -2.84 -8.86
N PHE A 27 6.10 -3.50 -8.00
CA PHE A 27 6.60 -4.00 -6.72
C PHE A 27 7.11 -5.41 -6.90
N THR A 28 8.34 -5.66 -6.44
CA THR A 28 8.98 -6.99 -6.52
C THR A 28 9.69 -7.32 -5.22
N SER A 29 9.96 -8.60 -5.04
CA SER A 29 10.80 -9.11 -3.96
C SER A 29 10.31 -8.72 -2.56
N LEU A 30 8.99 -8.70 -2.35
CA LEU A 30 8.43 -8.45 -1.02
C LEU A 30 8.85 -9.58 -0.07
N ALA A 31 9.50 -9.21 1.03
CA ALA A 31 9.91 -10.12 2.07
C ALA A 31 9.52 -9.57 3.44
N VAL A 32 8.97 -10.43 4.29
CA VAL A 32 8.65 -10.09 5.66
C VAL A 32 9.87 -10.38 6.52
N GLU A 33 10.41 -9.34 7.16
CA GLU A 33 11.56 -9.46 8.06
C GLU A 33 11.14 -9.71 9.50
N GLN A 34 9.98 -9.19 9.89
CA GLN A 34 9.46 -9.28 11.24
C GLN A 34 7.95 -9.20 11.21
N GLY A 35 7.28 -9.95 12.08
CA GLY A 35 5.83 -9.96 12.16
C GLY A 35 5.20 -10.63 10.93
N GLY A 36 4.31 -9.95 10.27
CA GLY A 36 3.62 -10.43 9.05
C GLY A 36 2.17 -10.00 8.98
N ILE A 37 1.52 -9.78 10.10
CA ILE A 37 0.14 -9.33 10.16
C ILE A 37 0.05 -8.09 11.03
N GLY A 38 -0.41 -6.99 10.44
CA GLY A 38 -0.70 -5.76 11.16
C GLY A 38 0.51 -5.04 11.72
N GLY A 39 0.30 -4.27 12.79
CA GLY A 39 1.33 -3.47 13.43
C GLY A 39 2.49 -4.30 13.96
N GLY A 40 3.70 -3.76 13.87
CA GLY A 40 4.92 -4.46 14.22
C GLY A 40 5.55 -5.23 13.08
N THR A 41 4.87 -5.33 11.93
CA THR A 41 5.43 -5.94 10.72
C THR A 41 6.53 -5.06 10.15
N VAL A 42 7.62 -5.68 9.73
CA VAL A 42 8.69 -5.03 8.96
C VAL A 42 8.85 -5.77 7.65
N ILE A 43 8.77 -5.04 6.56
CA ILE A 43 8.87 -5.60 5.21
C ILE A 43 10.00 -4.94 4.43
N ARG A 44 10.52 -5.69 3.45
CA ARG A 44 11.45 -5.21 2.44
C ARG A 44 10.84 -5.45 1.08
N PHE A 45 10.98 -4.49 0.19
CA PHE A 45 10.55 -4.67 -1.20
C PHE A 45 11.34 -3.78 -2.13
N THR A 46 11.24 -4.06 -3.42
CA THR A 46 11.83 -3.24 -4.47
C THR A 46 10.71 -2.68 -5.33
N MET A 47 10.84 -1.42 -5.71
CA MET A 47 9.90 -0.76 -6.60
C MET A 47 10.64 -0.33 -7.86
N ARG A 48 10.07 -0.64 -9.04
CA ARG A 48 10.65 -0.28 -10.32
C ARG A 48 9.81 0.82 -10.98
N ILE A 49 10.41 2.00 -11.13
CA ILE A 49 9.75 3.16 -11.74
C ILE A 49 10.73 3.78 -12.72
N PHE A 50 10.27 4.04 -13.96
CA PHE A 50 11.08 4.66 -15.02
C PHE A 50 12.40 3.90 -15.29
N GLY A 51 12.36 2.56 -15.23
CA GLY A 51 13.55 1.74 -15.45
C GLY A 51 14.55 1.74 -14.30
N ARG A 52 14.28 2.45 -13.20
CA ARG A 52 15.13 2.50 -12.01
C ARG A 52 14.53 1.65 -10.91
N ARG A 53 15.42 1.04 -10.13
CA ARG A 53 15.03 0.23 -8.97
C ARG A 53 15.28 1.01 -7.69
N PHE A 54 14.27 1.01 -6.82
CA PHE A 54 14.36 1.62 -5.50
C PHE A 54 14.11 0.55 -4.45
N ALA A 55 15.03 0.40 -3.52
CA ALA A 55 14.88 -0.52 -2.40
C ALA A 55 14.18 0.19 -1.24
N PHE A 56 13.21 -0.47 -0.64
CA PHE A 56 12.44 0.06 0.48
C PHE A 56 12.45 -0.92 1.65
N ARG A 57 12.44 -0.36 2.84
CA ARG A 57 12.20 -1.09 4.07
C ARG A 57 11.14 -0.31 4.84
N ALA A 58 10.02 -0.96 5.12
CA ALA A 58 8.89 -0.29 5.75
C ALA A 58 8.56 -0.92 7.10
N MET A 59 8.27 -0.06 8.06
CA MET A 59 7.73 -0.43 9.36
C MET A 59 6.23 -0.18 9.34
N VAL A 60 5.45 -1.21 9.68
CA VAL A 60 4.00 -1.16 9.65
C VAL A 60 3.45 -0.85 11.03
N THR A 61 2.54 0.10 11.10
CA THR A 61 1.79 0.41 12.31
C THR A 61 0.30 0.42 12.00
N GLU A 62 -0.51 0.25 13.04
CA GLU A 62 -1.96 0.33 12.96
C GLU A 62 -2.46 1.39 13.95
N PRO A 63 -2.43 2.69 13.55
CA PRO A 63 -2.92 3.76 14.45
C PRO A 63 -4.38 3.57 14.86
N GLU A 64 -5.19 3.00 13.97
CA GLU A 64 -6.57 2.57 14.25
C GLU A 64 -6.75 1.16 13.69
N PRO A 65 -6.52 0.11 14.51
CA PRO A 65 -6.68 -1.27 14.03
C PRO A 65 -8.08 -1.51 13.46
N GLY A 66 -8.14 -2.14 12.30
CA GLY A 66 -9.38 -2.37 11.57
C GLY A 66 -9.75 -1.25 10.60
N ARG A 67 -9.10 -0.09 10.67
CA ARG A 67 -9.38 1.05 9.79
C ARG A 67 -8.14 1.61 9.10
N VAL A 68 -7.02 1.76 9.82
CA VAL A 68 -5.83 2.45 9.30
C VAL A 68 -4.58 1.60 9.43
N VAL A 69 -3.89 1.37 8.31
CA VAL A 69 -2.55 0.76 8.25
C VAL A 69 -1.59 1.81 7.71
N VAL A 70 -0.45 1.99 8.37
CA VAL A 70 0.59 2.92 7.94
C VAL A 70 1.88 2.15 7.68
N GLU A 71 2.47 2.39 6.50
CA GLU A 71 3.79 1.88 6.13
C GLU A 71 4.76 3.05 6.11
N LYS A 72 5.68 3.07 7.04
CA LYS A 72 6.72 4.10 7.08
C LYS A 72 8.01 3.53 6.51
N ASN A 73 8.39 4.02 5.35
CA ASN A 73 9.66 3.65 4.73
C ASN A 73 10.81 4.38 5.43
N VAL A 74 11.82 3.61 5.80
CA VAL A 74 13.03 4.12 6.47
C VAL A 74 14.24 3.89 5.57
N GLY A 75 15.30 4.68 5.75
CA GLY A 75 16.54 4.58 4.95
C GLY A 75 16.58 5.61 3.83
N ASP A 76 17.12 5.22 2.68
CA ASP A 76 17.46 6.15 1.60
C ASP A 76 16.26 6.75 0.86
N ASN A 77 15.11 6.10 0.94
CA ASN A 77 13.90 6.53 0.24
C ASN A 77 12.76 6.74 1.24
N PRO A 78 12.86 7.74 2.13
CA PRO A 78 11.84 7.94 3.15
C PRO A 78 10.51 8.36 2.53
N SER A 79 9.45 7.74 2.98
CA SER A 79 8.08 8.09 2.60
C SER A 79 7.13 7.41 3.57
N THR A 80 5.88 7.87 3.60
CA THR A 80 4.86 7.27 4.45
C THR A 80 3.62 7.00 3.61
N THR A 81 3.18 5.75 3.59
CA THR A 81 1.96 5.36 2.89
C THR A 81 0.91 4.96 3.91
N THR A 82 -0.27 5.51 3.78
CA THR A 82 -1.40 5.25 4.66
C THR A 82 -2.53 4.60 3.86
N PHE A 83 -3.02 3.48 4.37
CA PHE A 83 -4.22 2.80 3.86
C PHE A 83 -5.35 3.06 4.85
N THR A 84 -6.44 3.63 4.37
CA THR A 84 -7.63 3.87 5.19
C THR A 84 -8.79 3.09 4.61
N VAL A 85 -9.48 2.31 5.45
CA VAL A 85 -10.65 1.52 5.06
C VAL A 85 -11.84 1.99 5.86
N ASP A 86 -12.81 2.58 5.17
CA ASP A 86 -14.05 3.06 5.79
C ASP A 86 -15.26 2.28 5.24
N PRO A 87 -16.36 2.22 6.00
CA PRO A 87 -17.61 1.64 5.49
C PRO A 87 -18.15 2.45 4.32
N GLY A 88 -18.69 1.75 3.32
CA GLY A 88 -19.42 2.40 2.24
C GLY A 88 -20.90 2.59 2.60
N SER A 89 -21.73 2.78 1.57
CA SER A 89 -23.18 2.99 1.74
C SER A 89 -23.95 1.71 2.07
N ALA A 90 -23.34 0.54 1.85
CA ALA A 90 -23.94 -0.77 2.15
C ALA A 90 -22.94 -1.60 2.98
N PRO A 91 -23.42 -2.63 3.73
CA PRO A 91 -22.54 -3.47 4.57
C PRO A 91 -21.44 -4.17 3.79
N GLU A 92 -21.66 -4.52 2.55
CA GLU A 92 -20.67 -5.17 1.69
C GLU A 92 -19.95 -4.18 0.78
N GLU A 93 -19.79 -2.94 1.24
CA GLU A 93 -19.05 -1.90 0.53
C GLU A 93 -18.02 -1.25 1.45
N ALA A 94 -16.86 -0.94 0.89
CA ALA A 94 -15.80 -0.23 1.58
C ALA A 94 -15.30 0.92 0.71
N ILE A 95 -14.87 1.99 1.38
CA ILE A 95 -14.18 3.11 0.75
C ILE A 95 -12.71 2.99 1.19
N VAL A 96 -11.82 2.84 0.22
CA VAL A 96 -10.39 2.65 0.50
C VAL A 96 -9.61 3.82 -0.09
N VAL A 97 -8.76 4.42 0.73
CA VAL A 97 -7.87 5.49 0.30
C VAL A 97 -6.43 5.07 0.55
N ILE A 98 -5.59 5.20 -0.48
CA ILE A 98 -4.14 5.02 -0.37
C ILE A 98 -3.52 6.39 -0.55
N ALA A 99 -2.77 6.85 0.44
CA ALA A 99 -2.11 8.14 0.42
C ALA A 99 -0.64 7.99 0.77
N THR A 100 0.24 8.62 0.00
CA THR A 100 1.67 8.61 0.24
C THR A 100 2.20 10.03 0.41
N GLU A 101 2.95 10.24 1.49
CA GLU A 101 3.68 11.48 1.73
C GLU A 101 5.12 11.29 1.28
N LEU A 102 5.58 12.14 0.37
CA LEU A 102 6.94 12.12 -0.15
C LEU A 102 7.71 13.34 0.38
N PRO A 103 9.04 13.20 0.58
CA PRO A 103 9.86 14.36 0.93
C PRO A 103 9.80 15.41 -0.18
N ARG A 104 9.74 16.70 0.20
CA ARG A 104 9.82 17.79 -0.77
C ARG A 104 11.24 17.95 -1.28
N LYS A 105 11.39 18.04 -2.60
CA LYS A 105 12.67 18.35 -3.24
C LYS A 105 12.65 19.81 -3.67
N PRO A 106 13.68 20.62 -3.33
CA PRO A 106 13.71 22.03 -3.70
C PRO A 106 13.97 22.23 -5.19
N GLY A 107 13.54 23.39 -5.72
CA GLY A 107 13.83 23.84 -7.07
C GLY A 107 12.85 23.33 -8.12
N VAL A 108 13.02 23.86 -9.35
CA VAL A 108 12.14 23.53 -10.50
C VAL A 108 12.27 22.08 -10.91
N LEU A 109 13.50 21.55 -10.96
CA LEU A 109 13.74 20.14 -11.30
C LEU A 109 13.11 19.21 -10.26
N GLY A 110 13.20 19.59 -8.97
CA GLY A 110 12.56 18.86 -7.91
C GLY A 110 11.03 18.84 -8.04
N ALA A 111 10.44 19.97 -8.42
CA ALA A 111 9.00 20.08 -8.63
C ALA A 111 8.53 19.22 -9.81
N VAL A 112 9.27 19.20 -10.92
CA VAL A 112 8.96 18.36 -12.08
C VAL A 112 9.08 16.87 -11.72
N GLU A 113 10.15 16.49 -11.04
CA GLU A 113 10.35 15.10 -10.59
C GLU A 113 9.23 14.66 -9.66
N GLN A 114 8.83 15.52 -8.71
CA GLN A 114 7.74 15.23 -7.78
C GLN A 114 6.40 15.09 -8.51
N PHE A 115 6.14 15.94 -9.50
CA PHE A 115 4.93 15.84 -10.32
C PHE A 115 4.86 14.51 -11.07
N LEU A 116 5.95 14.11 -11.73
CA LEU A 116 6.01 12.85 -12.48
C LEU A 116 5.87 11.64 -11.53
N THR A 117 6.53 11.68 -10.37
CA THR A 117 6.44 10.62 -9.38
C THR A 117 5.01 10.50 -8.83
N THR A 118 4.40 11.62 -8.48
CA THR A 118 3.02 11.63 -7.98
C THR A 118 2.05 11.06 -9.00
N ARG A 119 2.18 11.46 -10.27
CA ARG A 119 1.33 10.95 -11.35
C ARG A 119 1.51 9.44 -11.54
N THR A 120 2.75 8.96 -11.49
CA THR A 120 3.07 7.54 -11.61
C THR A 120 2.50 6.74 -10.43
N LEU A 121 2.68 7.22 -9.20
CA LEU A 121 2.11 6.57 -8.02
C LEU A 121 0.59 6.53 -8.06
N HIS A 122 -0.05 7.59 -8.53
CA HIS A 122 -1.50 7.62 -8.67
C HIS A 122 -2.00 6.49 -9.58
N SER A 123 -1.33 6.28 -10.71
CA SER A 123 -1.62 5.18 -11.63
C SER A 123 -1.39 3.81 -10.98
N ILE A 124 -0.28 3.64 -10.27
CA ILE A 124 0.06 2.40 -9.57
C ILE A 124 -1.00 2.09 -8.50
N TYR A 125 -1.37 3.08 -7.70
CA TYR A 125 -2.36 2.87 -6.63
C TYR A 125 -3.77 2.62 -7.16
N ALA A 126 -4.13 3.23 -8.30
CA ALA A 126 -5.40 2.92 -8.94
C ALA A 126 -5.46 1.43 -9.33
N ARG A 127 -4.34 0.89 -9.82
CA ARG A 127 -4.24 -0.53 -10.14
C ARG A 127 -4.26 -1.40 -8.88
N GLU A 128 -3.56 -0.99 -7.83
CA GLU A 128 -3.55 -1.70 -6.55
C GLU A 128 -4.96 -1.80 -5.96
N LEU A 129 -5.74 -0.72 -6.03
CA LEU A 129 -7.13 -0.73 -5.57
C LEU A 129 -7.99 -1.70 -6.39
N ARG A 130 -7.79 -1.79 -7.70
CA ARG A 130 -8.50 -2.75 -8.54
C ARG A 130 -8.12 -4.19 -8.18
N LEU A 131 -6.84 -4.45 -7.93
CA LEU A 131 -6.38 -5.77 -7.48
C LEU A 131 -6.95 -6.12 -6.11
N LEU A 132 -6.99 -5.17 -5.21
CA LEU A 132 -7.56 -5.34 -3.88
C LEU A 132 -9.05 -5.73 -3.97
N GLU A 133 -9.82 -5.03 -4.79
CA GLU A 133 -11.23 -5.38 -4.99
C GLU A 133 -11.38 -6.79 -5.56
N ALA A 134 -10.57 -7.14 -6.56
CA ALA A 134 -10.63 -8.47 -7.17
C ALA A 134 -10.33 -9.57 -6.14
N VAL A 135 -9.32 -9.38 -5.30
CA VAL A 135 -8.96 -10.35 -4.26
C VAL A 135 -10.04 -10.42 -3.17
N ALA A 136 -10.57 -9.26 -2.76
CA ALA A 136 -11.60 -9.19 -1.71
C ALA A 136 -12.92 -9.84 -2.15
N ARG A 137 -13.19 -9.90 -3.43
CA ARG A 137 -14.40 -10.54 -3.98
C ARG A 137 -14.25 -12.04 -4.21
N GLN A 138 -13.04 -12.57 -4.11
CA GLN A 138 -12.81 -14.01 -4.20
C GLN A 138 -13.38 -14.71 -2.96
N PRO A 139 -13.88 -15.97 -3.09
CA PRO A 139 -14.26 -16.73 -1.91
C PRO A 139 -13.07 -16.90 -0.97
N PRO A 140 -13.28 -16.89 0.36
CA PRO A 140 -12.19 -17.16 1.28
C PRO A 140 -11.61 -18.54 1.04
N LEU A 141 -10.29 -18.65 1.15
CA LEU A 141 -9.61 -19.95 1.09
C LEU A 141 -10.04 -20.77 2.30
N SER A 142 -10.65 -21.89 2.04
CA SER A 142 -11.06 -22.83 3.07
C SER A 142 -9.94 -23.78 3.46
#